data_5bebc86c6a9a5afcff59ecf506aa493b
#
_entry.id   5bebc86c6a9a5afcff59ecf506aa493b
#
_cell.length_a   1.000
_cell.length_b   1.000
_cell.length_c   1.000
_cell.angle_alpha   90.00
_cell.angle_beta   90.00
_cell.angle_gamma   90.00
#
_symmetry.space_group_name_H-M   'P 1'
#
loop_
_entity.id
_entity.type
_entity.pdbx_description
1 polymer ?
#
loop_
_entity_poly.entity_id
_entity_poly.type
_entity_poly.pdbx_seq_one_letter_code
_entity_poly.pdbx_strand_id
1 'polypeptide(L)'
;MKHNISAALIAIAVIITAMLFTSIANAQTNIGDPAPEFELSDQDGELHSLEDYRNKWVVLYFYPKDETPGCTTEACEFRDNIFAFRKLNAQILGVSLDDIESHKKFSENHGLPFPLLADTEGTTADAYGVKTKMMGWTVAKRQTFIVDPDGNIARHYVKVDPDEHAAEVLADLESLGAGP
;
A
#
# COMPACT_ATOMS: atom_id res chain seq x y z
N MET A 1 15.05 4.53 -59.50
CA MET A 1 14.03 4.78 -58.50
C MET A 1 13.92 3.59 -57.47
N LYS A 2 14.98 3.27 -56.68
CA LYS A 2 14.95 2.11 -55.73
C LYS A 2 15.61 2.41 -54.37
N HIS A 3 15.89 3.66 -54.00
CA HIS A 3 16.63 3.98 -52.77
C HIS A 3 15.88 4.75 -51.68
N ASN A 4 14.60 5.13 -51.86
CA ASN A 4 13.90 5.99 -50.90
C ASN A 4 12.97 5.24 -49.91
N ILE A 5 12.76 3.93 -50.09
CA ILE A 5 11.85 3.14 -49.22
C ILE A 5 12.55 2.67 -47.92
N SER A 6 13.89 2.40 -48.01
CA SER A 6 14.65 1.92 -46.84
C SER A 6 14.85 3.00 -45.76
N ALA A 7 15.01 4.24 -46.12
CA ALA A 7 15.23 5.33 -45.15
C ALA A 7 13.96 5.69 -44.35
N ALA A 8 12.78 5.59 -45.01
CA ALA A 8 11.50 5.86 -44.34
C ALA A 8 11.12 4.76 -43.32
N LEU A 9 11.45 3.49 -43.59
CA LEU A 9 11.17 2.37 -42.67
C LEU A 9 12.08 2.40 -41.43
N ILE A 10 13.33 2.86 -41.59
CA ILE A 10 14.27 3.01 -40.47
C ILE A 10 13.86 4.17 -39.56
N ALA A 11 13.39 5.27 -40.11
CA ALA A 11 12.90 6.42 -39.34
C ALA A 11 11.64 6.09 -38.52
N ILE A 12 10.71 5.30 -39.04
CA ILE A 12 9.51 4.86 -38.35
C ILE A 12 9.85 3.89 -37.20
N ALA A 13 10.80 2.97 -37.40
CA ALA A 13 11.24 2.05 -36.38
C ALA A 13 11.90 2.77 -35.17
N VAL A 14 12.68 3.83 -35.41
CA VAL A 14 13.33 4.64 -34.37
C VAL A 14 12.29 5.45 -33.56
N ILE A 15 11.24 5.94 -34.18
CA ILE A 15 10.18 6.71 -33.50
C ILE A 15 9.32 5.79 -32.60
N ILE A 16 9.04 4.57 -33.04
CA ILE A 16 8.28 3.59 -32.23
C ILE A 16 9.08 3.13 -31.00
N THR A 17 10.41 3.00 -31.11
CA THR A 17 11.25 2.61 -29.97
C THR A 17 11.41 3.74 -28.94
N ALA A 18 11.29 5.01 -29.36
CA ALA A 18 11.37 6.15 -28.45
C ALA A 18 10.11 6.40 -27.62
N MET A 19 8.96 5.82 -28.00
CA MET A 19 7.70 5.96 -27.25
C MET A 19 7.55 4.97 -26.08
N LEU A 20 8.47 4.03 -25.91
CA LEU A 20 8.43 3.03 -24.81
C LEU A 20 9.28 3.41 -23.58
N PHE A 21 9.93 4.57 -23.59
CA PHE A 21 10.49 5.16 -22.38
C PHE A 21 9.39 5.95 -21.65
N THR A 22 8.40 5.25 -21.09
CA THR A 22 7.56 5.83 -20.05
C THR A 22 8.47 6.15 -18.87
N SER A 23 8.59 7.41 -18.56
CA SER A 23 9.25 7.96 -17.39
C SER A 23 8.84 7.15 -16.16
N ILE A 24 9.80 6.51 -15.49
CA ILE A 24 9.67 6.16 -14.09
C ILE A 24 9.77 7.50 -13.36
N ALA A 25 8.68 8.26 -13.37
CA ALA A 25 8.52 9.36 -12.44
C ALA A 25 8.50 8.70 -11.06
N ASN A 26 9.35 9.15 -10.16
CA ASN A 26 9.18 8.91 -8.72
C ASN A 26 7.73 9.28 -8.40
N ALA A 27 6.87 8.30 -8.28
CA ALA A 27 5.45 8.52 -8.00
C ALA A 27 5.35 9.00 -6.55
N GLN A 28 5.36 10.31 -6.40
CA GLN A 28 4.93 10.93 -5.16
C GLN A 28 3.40 10.77 -5.17
N THR A 29 2.89 9.87 -4.33
CA THR A 29 1.47 9.63 -4.19
C THR A 29 0.79 10.86 -3.57
N ASN A 30 -0.08 11.53 -4.33
CA ASN A 30 -0.83 12.68 -3.84
C ASN A 30 -2.29 12.28 -3.58
N ILE A 31 -2.97 13.07 -2.75
CA ILE A 31 -4.41 12.92 -2.56
C ILE A 31 -5.12 13.18 -3.89
N GLY A 32 -6.01 12.28 -4.29
CA GLY A 32 -6.73 12.27 -5.55
C GLY A 32 -6.07 11.50 -6.69
N ASP A 33 -4.81 11.10 -6.54
CA ASP A 33 -4.15 10.23 -7.52
C ASP A 33 -4.63 8.77 -7.36
N PRO A 34 -4.63 7.95 -8.43
CA PRO A 34 -4.81 6.52 -8.31
C PRO A 34 -3.77 5.92 -7.36
N ALA A 35 -4.21 5.09 -6.43
CA ALA A 35 -3.31 4.37 -5.53
C ALA A 35 -2.46 3.38 -6.33
N PRO A 36 -1.14 3.28 -6.06
CA PRO A 36 -0.30 2.27 -6.70
C PRO A 36 -0.84 0.87 -6.47
N GLU A 37 -0.94 0.09 -7.55
CA GLU A 37 -1.37 -1.30 -7.49
C GLU A 37 -0.31 -2.16 -6.79
N PHE A 38 -0.78 -3.22 -6.14
CA PHE A 38 0.07 -4.25 -5.54
C PHE A 38 -0.53 -5.64 -5.74
N GLU A 39 0.31 -6.65 -5.62
CA GLU A 39 -0.06 -8.05 -5.54
C GLU A 39 0.88 -8.71 -4.53
N LEU A 40 0.38 -8.98 -3.30
CA LEU A 40 1.16 -9.46 -2.17
C LEU A 40 0.45 -10.59 -1.46
N SER A 41 1.21 -11.55 -0.92
CA SER A 41 0.65 -12.61 -0.07
C SER A 41 0.53 -12.15 1.37
N ASP A 42 -0.52 -12.59 2.05
CA ASP A 42 -0.71 -12.37 3.48
C ASP A 42 -0.06 -13.48 4.35
N GLN A 43 -0.30 -13.43 5.65
CA GLN A 43 0.19 -14.37 6.66
C GLN A 43 -0.27 -15.83 6.47
N ASP A 44 -1.31 -16.06 5.71
CA ASP A 44 -1.83 -17.40 5.38
C ASP A 44 -1.45 -17.86 3.98
N GLY A 45 -0.71 -17.02 3.23
CA GLY A 45 -0.26 -17.25 1.87
C GLY A 45 -1.34 -16.95 0.82
N GLU A 46 -2.45 -16.32 1.22
CA GLU A 46 -3.46 -15.84 0.28
C GLU A 46 -2.97 -14.59 -0.45
N LEU A 47 -3.20 -14.54 -1.76
CA LEU A 47 -2.79 -13.41 -2.60
C LEU A 47 -3.84 -12.32 -2.56
N HIS A 48 -3.41 -11.09 -2.33
CA HIS A 48 -4.23 -9.89 -2.29
C HIS A 48 -3.74 -8.85 -3.29
N SER A 49 -4.66 -8.26 -4.02
CA SER A 49 -4.44 -7.10 -4.88
C SER A 49 -5.33 -5.94 -4.47
N LEU A 50 -4.98 -4.71 -4.85
CA LEU A 50 -5.86 -3.56 -4.57
C LEU A 50 -7.22 -3.70 -5.28
N GLU A 51 -7.26 -4.36 -6.43
CA GLU A 51 -8.48 -4.61 -7.20
C GLU A 51 -9.50 -5.46 -6.42
N ASP A 52 -9.07 -6.35 -5.53
CA ASP A 52 -9.95 -7.20 -4.70
C ASP A 52 -10.79 -6.39 -3.71
N TYR A 53 -10.40 -5.13 -3.50
CA TYR A 53 -11.04 -4.22 -2.55
C TYR A 53 -11.84 -3.10 -3.20
N ARG A 54 -12.12 -3.18 -4.51
CA ARG A 54 -13.01 -2.22 -5.18
C ARG A 54 -14.37 -2.13 -4.49
N ASN A 55 -14.95 -0.94 -4.47
CA ASN A 55 -16.18 -0.61 -3.74
C ASN A 55 -16.07 -0.68 -2.20
N LYS A 56 -14.84 -0.76 -1.66
CA LYS A 56 -14.57 -0.64 -0.22
C LYS A 56 -13.56 0.47 0.02
N TRP A 57 -13.61 1.05 1.18
CA TRP A 57 -12.52 1.83 1.70
C TRP A 57 -11.37 0.92 2.11
N VAL A 58 -10.12 1.30 1.81
CA VAL A 58 -8.94 0.55 2.23
C VAL A 58 -8.08 1.43 3.13
N VAL A 59 -7.77 0.92 4.31
CA VAL A 59 -6.78 1.49 5.22
C VAL A 59 -5.49 0.69 5.04
N LEU A 60 -4.59 1.20 4.21
CA LEU A 60 -3.30 0.59 3.91
C LEU A 60 -2.24 1.21 4.81
N TYR A 61 -1.88 0.52 5.89
CA TYR A 61 -0.86 1.01 6.81
C TYR A 61 0.47 0.31 6.62
N PHE A 62 1.52 1.09 6.39
CA PHE A 62 2.90 0.62 6.31
C PHE A 62 3.56 0.75 7.66
N TYR A 63 4.30 -0.27 8.07
CA TYR A 63 5.00 -0.27 9.35
C TYR A 63 6.40 -0.89 9.22
N PRO A 64 7.37 -0.50 10.10
CA PRO A 64 8.76 -0.89 9.93
C PRO A 64 9.03 -2.38 10.11
N LYS A 65 8.43 -3.03 11.13
CA LYS A 65 8.78 -4.41 11.47
C LYS A 65 7.83 -5.04 12.48
N ASP A 66 7.48 -6.31 12.24
CA ASP A 66 6.74 -7.15 13.16
C ASP A 66 7.36 -7.17 14.56
N GLU A 67 6.53 -7.40 15.58
CA GLU A 67 6.90 -7.58 16.99
C GLU A 67 7.66 -6.40 17.63
N THR A 68 7.77 -5.25 16.95
CA THR A 68 8.33 -4.06 17.59
C THR A 68 7.24 -3.31 18.38
N PRO A 69 7.58 -2.69 19.53
CA PRO A 69 6.56 -2.13 20.45
C PRO A 69 5.54 -1.22 19.76
N GLY A 70 5.98 -0.22 18.98
CA GLY A 70 5.06 0.70 18.31
C GLY A 70 4.24 0.05 17.19
N CYS A 71 4.77 -0.97 16.49
CA CYS A 71 4.01 -1.68 15.46
C CYS A 71 2.96 -2.61 16.11
N THR A 72 3.30 -3.21 17.26
CA THR A 72 2.35 -4.00 18.03
C THR A 72 1.22 -3.14 18.58
N THR A 73 1.52 -1.97 19.15
CA THR A 73 0.50 -1.01 19.61
C THR A 73 -0.44 -0.65 18.46
N GLU A 74 0.08 -0.20 17.32
CA GLU A 74 -0.73 0.21 16.17
C GLU A 74 -1.63 -0.92 15.64
N ALA A 75 -1.07 -2.14 15.48
CA ALA A 75 -1.84 -3.30 15.03
C ALA A 75 -2.94 -3.69 16.03
N CYS A 76 -2.66 -3.62 17.34
CA CYS A 76 -3.64 -3.89 18.38
C CYS A 76 -4.76 -2.83 18.41
N GLU A 77 -4.44 -1.54 18.23
CA GLU A 77 -5.44 -0.48 18.12
C GLU A 77 -6.36 -0.68 16.92
N PHE A 78 -5.84 -1.08 15.76
CA PHE A 78 -6.67 -1.46 14.62
C PHE A 78 -7.53 -2.70 14.90
N ARG A 79 -6.96 -3.74 15.56
CA ARG A 79 -7.69 -4.95 15.96
C ARG A 79 -8.87 -4.61 16.87
N ASP A 80 -8.62 -3.84 17.90
CA ASP A 80 -9.62 -3.53 18.94
C ASP A 80 -10.77 -2.68 18.39
N ASN A 81 -10.52 -1.95 17.31
CA ASN A 81 -11.51 -1.14 16.60
C ASN A 81 -12.08 -1.79 15.33
N ILE A 82 -11.78 -3.06 15.04
CA ILE A 82 -12.12 -3.73 13.76
C ILE A 82 -13.60 -3.67 13.39
N PHE A 83 -14.51 -3.76 14.37
CA PHE A 83 -15.93 -3.69 14.10
C PHE A 83 -16.39 -2.29 13.66
N ALA A 84 -15.74 -1.22 14.13
CA ALA A 84 -16.01 0.13 13.68
C ALA A 84 -15.58 0.32 12.23
N PHE A 85 -14.40 -0.17 11.84
CA PHE A 85 -13.94 -0.15 10.46
C PHE A 85 -14.88 -0.93 9.52
N ARG A 86 -15.30 -2.13 9.91
CA ARG A 86 -16.25 -2.94 9.13
C ARG A 86 -17.61 -2.26 8.93
N LYS A 87 -18.10 -1.50 9.91
CA LYS A 87 -19.33 -0.71 9.77
C LYS A 87 -19.21 0.39 8.73
N LEU A 88 -18.02 0.93 8.54
CA LEU A 88 -17.72 1.95 7.53
C LEU A 88 -17.37 1.33 6.17
N ASN A 89 -17.57 0.02 5.97
CA ASN A 89 -17.15 -0.72 4.79
C ASN A 89 -15.66 -0.53 4.49
N ALA A 90 -14.83 -0.46 5.53
CA ALA A 90 -13.40 -0.24 5.43
C ALA A 90 -12.63 -1.53 5.74
N GLN A 91 -11.66 -1.88 4.86
CA GLN A 91 -10.73 -2.98 5.02
C GLN A 91 -9.38 -2.46 5.50
N ILE A 92 -8.84 -3.09 6.53
CA ILE A 92 -7.50 -2.80 7.03
C ILE A 92 -6.52 -3.79 6.38
N LEU A 93 -5.40 -3.28 5.87
CA LEU A 93 -4.28 -4.05 5.32
C LEU A 93 -2.98 -3.50 5.90
N GLY A 94 -2.22 -4.34 6.61
CA GLY A 94 -0.89 -4.00 7.07
C GLY A 94 0.16 -4.40 6.04
N VAL A 95 1.20 -3.61 5.85
CA VAL A 95 2.28 -3.90 4.90
C VAL A 95 3.64 -3.66 5.56
N SER A 96 4.49 -4.67 5.55
CA SER A 96 5.90 -4.51 5.90
C SER A 96 6.80 -5.33 4.98
N LEU A 97 8.12 -5.21 5.17
CA LEU A 97 9.10 -6.00 4.42
C LEU A 97 9.42 -7.34 5.11
N ASP A 98 8.69 -7.68 6.18
CA ASP A 98 8.78 -8.99 6.82
C ASP A 98 8.17 -10.08 5.92
N ASP A 99 8.54 -11.33 6.15
CA ASP A 99 8.04 -12.47 5.38
C ASP A 99 6.74 -13.05 5.97
N ILE A 100 6.10 -13.92 5.21
CA ILE A 100 4.84 -14.59 5.57
C ILE A 100 4.94 -15.29 6.93
N GLU A 101 6.07 -15.94 7.23
CA GLU A 101 6.25 -16.67 8.49
C GLU A 101 6.30 -15.69 9.68
N SER A 102 6.96 -14.56 9.53
CA SER A 102 6.98 -13.48 10.52
C SER A 102 5.57 -12.90 10.74
N HIS A 103 4.88 -12.57 9.67
CA HIS A 103 3.49 -12.08 9.72
C HIS A 103 2.54 -13.07 10.39
N LYS A 104 2.71 -14.36 10.12
CA LYS A 104 1.90 -15.40 10.75
C LYS A 104 2.08 -15.42 12.27
N LYS A 105 3.32 -15.40 12.73
CA LYS A 105 3.63 -15.33 14.17
C LYS A 105 3.05 -14.05 14.80
N PHE A 106 3.24 -12.91 14.13
CA PHE A 106 2.76 -11.64 14.64
C PHE A 106 1.23 -11.62 14.72
N SER A 107 0.54 -12.08 13.67
CA SER A 107 -0.92 -12.20 13.65
C SER A 107 -1.43 -13.14 14.74
N GLU A 108 -0.84 -14.34 14.90
CA GLU A 108 -1.23 -15.31 15.92
C GLU A 108 -0.99 -14.80 17.35
N ASN A 109 0.18 -14.19 17.61
CA ASN A 109 0.55 -13.68 18.93
C ASN A 109 -0.37 -12.57 19.41
N HIS A 110 -0.88 -11.76 18.49
CA HIS A 110 -1.70 -10.59 18.83
C HIS A 110 -3.16 -10.71 18.39
N GLY A 111 -3.56 -11.83 17.77
CA GLY A 111 -4.92 -12.09 17.35
C GLY A 111 -5.43 -11.07 16.31
N LEU A 112 -4.60 -10.74 15.31
CA LEU A 112 -4.92 -9.73 14.32
C LEU A 112 -5.91 -10.29 13.27
N PRO A 113 -7.12 -9.70 13.10
CA PRO A 113 -8.19 -10.26 12.26
C PRO A 113 -8.21 -9.66 10.83
N PHE A 114 -7.07 -9.20 10.35
CA PHE A 114 -6.91 -8.58 9.04
C PHE A 114 -5.60 -9.02 8.37
N PRO A 115 -5.49 -8.90 7.02
CA PRO A 115 -4.29 -9.28 6.30
C PRO A 115 -3.07 -8.43 6.66
N LEU A 116 -1.93 -9.12 6.83
CA LEU A 116 -0.59 -8.54 6.88
C LEU A 116 0.14 -8.97 5.60
N LEU A 117 0.46 -8.03 4.74
CA LEU A 117 0.96 -8.26 3.40
C LEU A 117 2.50 -8.21 3.38
N ALA A 118 3.11 -9.28 2.87
CA ALA A 118 4.57 -9.47 2.84
C ALA A 118 5.20 -8.82 1.60
N ASP A 119 5.65 -7.57 1.71
CA ASP A 119 6.40 -6.86 0.65
C ASP A 119 7.91 -7.07 0.80
N THR A 120 8.38 -8.33 0.75
CA THR A 120 9.77 -8.71 1.04
C THR A 120 10.80 -8.01 0.16
N GLU A 121 10.45 -7.67 -1.06
CA GLU A 121 11.30 -6.93 -2.01
C GLU A 121 11.19 -5.40 -1.82
N GLY A 122 10.17 -4.95 -1.08
CA GLY A 122 9.89 -3.54 -0.85
C GLY A 122 9.46 -2.79 -2.11
N THR A 123 8.84 -3.48 -3.07
CA THR A 123 8.37 -2.88 -4.33
C THR A 123 7.14 -2.03 -4.12
N THR A 124 6.21 -2.50 -3.29
CA THR A 124 5.01 -1.74 -2.91
C THR A 124 5.38 -0.56 -2.03
N ALA A 125 6.25 -0.75 -1.03
CA ALA A 125 6.75 0.35 -0.21
C ALA A 125 7.49 1.43 -1.02
N ASP A 126 8.17 1.03 -2.09
CA ASP A 126 8.83 1.97 -3.02
C ASP A 126 7.80 2.74 -3.86
N ALA A 127 6.80 2.06 -4.40
CA ALA A 127 5.72 2.67 -5.19
C ALA A 127 4.91 3.70 -4.39
N TYR A 128 4.68 3.44 -3.10
CA TYR A 128 4.03 4.38 -2.17
C TYR A 128 4.99 5.42 -1.57
N GLY A 129 6.29 5.40 -1.93
CA GLY A 129 7.29 6.37 -1.45
C GLY A 129 7.65 6.22 0.04
N VAL A 130 7.33 5.08 0.65
CA VAL A 130 7.54 4.81 2.08
C VAL A 130 8.76 3.93 2.36
N LYS A 131 9.42 3.37 1.34
CA LYS A 131 10.65 2.59 1.51
C LYS A 131 11.78 3.46 2.06
N THR A 132 12.50 2.96 3.06
CA THR A 132 13.60 3.70 3.69
C THR A 132 14.64 2.76 4.27
N LYS A 133 15.76 3.35 4.75
CA LYS A 133 16.75 2.63 5.55
C LYS A 133 16.72 3.10 6.98
N MET A 134 16.64 2.18 7.91
CA MET A 134 16.70 2.43 9.34
C MET A 134 17.69 1.48 10.00
N MET A 135 18.70 2.02 10.68
CA MET A 135 19.77 1.23 11.35
C MET A 135 20.45 0.18 10.46
N GLY A 136 20.59 0.48 9.15
CA GLY A 136 21.23 -0.42 8.17
C GLY A 136 20.29 -1.41 7.49
N TRP A 137 19.04 -1.52 7.93
CA TRP A 137 18.00 -2.37 7.34
C TRP A 137 17.10 -1.57 6.42
N THR A 138 16.63 -2.21 5.34
CA THR A 138 15.56 -1.64 4.51
C THR A 138 14.22 -1.98 5.18
N VAL A 139 13.37 -0.97 5.37
CA VAL A 139 12.07 -1.09 6.05
C VAL A 139 11.06 -0.14 5.39
N ALA A 140 9.79 -0.29 5.69
CA ALA A 140 8.79 0.73 5.40
C ALA A 140 8.80 1.80 6.52
N LYS A 141 8.56 3.07 6.14
CA LYS A 141 8.21 4.12 7.10
C LYS A 141 6.83 3.84 7.66
N ARG A 142 6.58 4.25 8.91
CA ARG A 142 5.24 4.24 9.49
C ARG A 142 4.40 5.33 8.85
N GLN A 143 3.60 4.97 7.87
CA GLN A 143 2.70 5.86 7.13
C GLN A 143 1.46 5.09 6.71
N THR A 144 0.32 5.77 6.65
CA THR A 144 -0.95 5.15 6.29
C THR A 144 -1.62 5.91 5.16
N PHE A 145 -2.25 5.18 4.26
CA PHE A 145 -3.08 5.72 3.19
C PHE A 145 -4.51 5.24 3.37
N ILE A 146 -5.48 6.14 3.22
CA ILE A 146 -6.86 5.75 2.96
C ILE A 146 -7.05 5.78 1.46
N VAL A 147 -7.49 4.67 0.90
CA VAL A 147 -7.87 4.54 -0.51
C VAL A 147 -9.39 4.48 -0.58
N ASP A 148 -9.99 5.26 -1.47
CA ASP A 148 -11.43 5.32 -1.67
C ASP A 148 -11.96 4.10 -2.47
N PRO A 149 -13.28 3.89 -2.53
CA PRO A 149 -13.89 2.77 -3.26
C PRO A 149 -13.58 2.75 -4.77
N ASP A 150 -13.17 3.87 -5.35
CA ASP A 150 -12.77 3.99 -6.75
C ASP A 150 -11.27 3.71 -6.97
N GLY A 151 -10.51 3.49 -5.87
CA GLY A 151 -9.09 3.17 -5.89
C GLY A 151 -8.17 4.38 -5.92
N ASN A 152 -8.65 5.57 -5.49
CA ASN A 152 -7.82 6.76 -5.40
C ASN A 152 -7.40 7.03 -3.95
N ILE A 153 -6.27 7.68 -3.75
CA ILE A 153 -5.79 8.09 -2.43
C ILE A 153 -6.66 9.23 -1.90
N ALA A 154 -7.42 8.95 -0.83
CA ALA A 154 -8.27 9.93 -0.16
C ALA A 154 -7.55 10.65 0.99
N ARG A 155 -6.59 9.99 1.65
CA ARG A 155 -5.78 10.53 2.77
C ARG A 155 -4.39 9.92 2.78
N HIS A 156 -3.43 10.69 3.35
CA HIS A 156 -2.07 10.22 3.59
C HIS A 156 -1.57 10.73 4.94
N TYR A 157 -1.27 9.81 5.86
CA TYR A 157 -0.70 10.10 7.18
C TYR A 157 0.80 9.89 7.12
N VAL A 158 1.55 10.99 7.06
CA VAL A 158 3.03 11.00 7.00
C VAL A 158 3.66 10.78 8.38
N LYS A 159 2.93 11.16 9.43
CA LYS A 159 3.30 10.96 10.84
C LYS A 159 2.16 10.26 11.53
N VAL A 160 2.47 9.17 12.19
CA VAL A 160 1.50 8.31 12.85
C VAL A 160 1.90 8.15 14.32
N ASP A 161 0.96 8.44 15.22
CA ASP A 161 1.05 8.05 16.62
C ASP A 161 0.34 6.70 16.80
N PRO A 162 1.05 5.60 17.11
CA PRO A 162 0.47 4.28 17.22
C PRO A 162 -0.70 4.16 18.20
N ASP A 163 -0.71 4.96 19.28
CA ASP A 163 -1.73 4.87 20.32
C ASP A 163 -3.05 5.59 19.95
N GLU A 164 -3.01 6.53 19.00
CA GLU A 164 -4.18 7.34 18.60
C GLU A 164 -4.63 7.09 17.15
N HIS A 165 -3.82 6.37 16.38
CA HIS A 165 -3.99 6.30 14.92
C HIS A 165 -5.31 5.66 14.47
N ALA A 166 -5.75 4.58 15.09
CA ALA A 166 -7.00 3.92 14.71
C ALA A 166 -8.21 4.87 14.88
N ALA A 167 -8.23 5.67 15.95
CA ALA A 167 -9.29 6.64 16.20
C ALA A 167 -9.25 7.80 15.18
N GLU A 168 -8.06 8.30 14.83
CA GLU A 168 -7.88 9.32 13.81
C GLU A 168 -8.38 8.84 12.44
N VAL A 169 -8.00 7.63 12.02
CA VAL A 169 -8.43 7.03 10.75
C VAL A 169 -9.94 6.83 10.70
N LEU A 170 -10.57 6.37 11.79
CA LEU A 170 -12.03 6.23 11.87
C LEU A 170 -12.75 7.56 11.69
N ALA A 171 -12.30 8.61 12.38
CA ALA A 171 -12.89 9.95 12.26
C ALA A 171 -12.77 10.50 10.83
N ASP A 172 -11.63 10.27 10.18
CA ASP A 172 -11.43 10.69 8.79
C ASP A 172 -12.29 9.89 7.81
N LEU A 173 -12.43 8.57 7.97
CA LEU A 173 -13.33 7.74 7.17
C LEU A 173 -14.78 8.25 7.25
N GLU A 174 -15.27 8.55 8.46
CA GLU A 174 -16.60 9.15 8.65
C GLU A 174 -16.72 10.50 7.93
N SER A 175 -15.70 11.35 8.02
CA SER A 175 -15.69 12.66 7.36
C SER A 175 -15.66 12.58 5.84
N LEU A 176 -15.09 11.50 5.29
CA LEU A 176 -15.03 11.19 3.86
C LEU A 176 -16.33 10.55 3.34
N GLY A 177 -17.29 10.27 4.21
CA GLY A 177 -18.57 9.68 3.86
C GLY A 177 -18.55 8.15 3.78
N ALA A 178 -17.56 7.50 4.42
CA ALA A 178 -17.54 6.06 4.54
C ALA A 178 -18.79 5.58 5.31
N GLY A 179 -19.41 4.52 4.82
CA GLY A 179 -20.59 3.94 5.39
C GLY A 179 -21.01 2.67 4.65
N PRO A 180 -22.08 2.00 5.13
CA PRO A 180 -22.60 0.79 4.51
C PRO A 180 -23.17 1.02 3.13
#